data_9ac1426806732084cafbad7598ec9abb
#
_entry.id   9ac1426806732084cafbad7598ec9abb
#
_cell.length_a   1.000
_cell.length_b   1.000
_cell.length_c   1.000
_cell.angle_alpha   90.00
_cell.angle_beta   90.00
_cell.angle_gamma   90.00
#
_symmetry.space_group_name_H-M   'P 1'
#
loop_
_entity.id
_entity.type
_entity.pdbx_description
1 polymer ?
#
loop_
_entity_poly.entity_id
_entity_poly.type
_entity_poly.pdbx_seq_one_letter_code
_entity_poly.pdbx_strand_id
1 'polypeptide(L)'
;MKRLSVGLVLMLLCTLSIFAQNKVISVSGRVVESDSKEPAAQATVQLLSLPDSAYAAGIASSNKGWFTLPKVKAGKYLLKISYIGFRTKFVPVQLSNNVPEKKMGNIALEPDAVMLSEAVITGTAPEVTVKEDTLEYNSTAYRTPEGAMLEELVKKLPGAEIDDDGNVKINGKEVKKIMVDGKEFFGGDVKTGLKNLPVNMIDKLKTYDKKSDLARVTGIDDGEEETVLDLKVKKGMNQGWFGNANVAGGTESRYSSNVMLNRFVENSQFSLIGSANNVNDQGFSGGGGRPRFRNSNGLTATKMLGANFATQTDKLELGGSARYNFSDRDAISTNYSERFLQNGNSYSNSNSKGRNKNTNFNADFRLEWKPDTLTNIIFRPNFSYGKSDGYSISESGTFNEDPFNLVSNPNAFLNKVVWDSEDDPLKDIRVNASNSESMSESKSLSANASLQLNRRLNSLGRNITFRGTFSYGDNDSESFSEALTRYFDAVAGKPDDDNRRYTTSPTKNYDYTAELTYNEPIAKATFLQFRYKFQYKYSESDRSTYDLIPDADKGQVWDWHFGDELPLGYENNRDQDLSKYAKYNYYNHDINAGLNLIREKYRFNVGAVSYTHLRAHETLRH
;
A
#
# COMPACT_ATOMS: atom_id res chain seq x y z
N MET A 1 64.96 -41.50 -22.72
CA MET A 1 64.37 -40.74 -23.83
C MET A 1 63.02 -40.07 -23.49
N LYS A 2 62.38 -40.35 -22.37
CA LYS A 2 61.07 -39.71 -22.02
C LYS A 2 61.22 -38.35 -21.27
N ARG A 3 62.41 -37.96 -20.83
CA ARG A 3 62.63 -36.67 -20.13
C ARG A 3 63.12 -35.55 -21.06
N LEU A 4 63.57 -35.87 -22.25
CA LEU A 4 64.04 -34.87 -23.25
C LEU A 4 62.88 -34.31 -24.09
N SER A 5 61.81 -35.08 -24.30
CA SER A 5 60.63 -34.66 -25.06
C SER A 5 59.73 -33.69 -24.32
N VAL A 6 59.68 -33.75 -22.97
CA VAL A 6 58.86 -32.83 -22.16
C VAL A 6 59.52 -31.44 -22.08
N GLY A 7 60.84 -31.37 -22.06
CA GLY A 7 61.57 -30.10 -22.10
C GLY A 7 61.42 -29.36 -23.42
N LEU A 8 61.36 -30.08 -24.53
CA LEU A 8 61.20 -29.49 -25.87
C LEU A 8 59.78 -28.94 -26.09
N VAL A 9 58.77 -29.63 -25.55
CA VAL A 9 57.36 -29.20 -25.63
C VAL A 9 57.11 -27.98 -24.71
N LEU A 10 57.75 -27.93 -23.55
CA LEU A 10 57.64 -26.76 -22.67
C LEU A 10 58.39 -25.53 -23.27
N MET A 11 59.50 -25.74 -23.98
CA MET A 11 60.23 -24.66 -24.66
C MET A 11 59.48 -24.14 -25.88
N LEU A 12 58.70 -25.01 -26.58
CA LEU A 12 57.89 -24.62 -27.73
C LEU A 12 56.61 -23.85 -27.26
N LEU A 13 56.08 -24.17 -26.09
CA LEU A 13 54.95 -23.45 -25.50
C LEU A 13 55.33 -22.05 -24.97
N CYS A 14 56.58 -21.84 -24.56
CA CYS A 14 57.06 -20.51 -24.15
C CYS A 14 57.34 -19.56 -25.31
N THR A 15 57.53 -20.07 -26.54
CA THR A 15 57.78 -19.20 -27.71
C THR A 15 56.52 -18.67 -28.38
N LEU A 16 55.35 -19.20 -28.04
CA LEU A 16 54.05 -18.74 -28.59
C LEU A 16 53.43 -17.56 -27.86
N SER A 17 54.04 -17.10 -26.76
CA SER A 17 53.47 -16.00 -25.95
C SER A 17 53.99 -14.59 -26.28
N ILE A 18 54.77 -14.42 -27.37
CA ILE A 18 55.50 -13.16 -27.63
C ILE A 18 54.84 -12.26 -28.70
N PHE A 19 53.70 -12.62 -29.29
CA PHE A 19 53.10 -11.82 -30.35
C PHE A 19 51.69 -11.28 -30.06
N ALA A 20 51.45 -10.68 -28.90
CA ALA A 20 50.28 -9.86 -28.67
C ALA A 20 50.65 -8.52 -28.02
N GLN A 21 51.63 -7.82 -28.52
CA GLN A 21 51.77 -6.40 -28.24
C GLN A 21 50.73 -5.67 -29.11
N ASN A 22 49.60 -5.36 -28.54
CA ASN A 22 48.65 -4.42 -29.14
C ASN A 22 49.39 -3.07 -29.33
N LYS A 23 49.82 -2.78 -30.57
CA LYS A 23 50.40 -1.49 -30.92
C LYS A 23 49.35 -0.41 -30.59
N VAL A 24 49.68 0.48 -29.67
CA VAL A 24 48.85 1.61 -29.29
C VAL A 24 49.18 2.79 -30.19
N ILE A 25 48.17 3.51 -30.62
CA ILE A 25 48.26 4.61 -31.55
C ILE A 25 47.92 5.90 -30.80
N SER A 26 48.61 6.98 -31.06
CA SER A 26 48.22 8.31 -30.59
C SER A 26 47.43 9.07 -31.66
N VAL A 27 46.40 9.80 -31.24
CA VAL A 27 45.64 10.71 -32.12
C VAL A 27 45.90 12.12 -31.64
N SER A 28 46.48 12.95 -32.52
CA SER A 28 46.84 14.34 -32.18
C SER A 28 46.24 15.32 -33.19
N GLY A 29 45.96 16.54 -32.75
CA GLY A 29 45.43 17.59 -33.57
C GLY A 29 45.33 18.92 -32.84
N ARG A 30 44.85 19.93 -33.53
CA ARG A 30 44.65 21.26 -32.98
C ARG A 30 43.22 21.71 -33.25
N VAL A 31 42.51 22.16 -32.23
CA VAL A 31 41.15 22.71 -32.33
C VAL A 31 41.29 24.23 -32.44
N VAL A 32 40.62 24.81 -33.45
CA VAL A 32 40.61 26.26 -33.73
C VAL A 32 39.22 26.74 -34.05
N GLU A 33 38.94 28.00 -33.87
CA GLU A 33 37.72 28.63 -34.32
C GLU A 33 37.70 28.82 -35.84
N SER A 34 36.56 28.66 -36.50
CA SER A 34 36.49 28.76 -37.98
C SER A 34 36.84 30.17 -38.49
N ASP A 35 36.39 31.19 -37.79
CA ASP A 35 36.42 32.60 -38.22
C ASP A 35 37.73 33.29 -37.80
N SER A 36 38.04 33.27 -36.52
CA SER A 36 39.20 33.96 -35.95
C SER A 36 40.51 33.21 -36.14
N LYS A 37 40.47 31.88 -36.42
CA LYS A 37 41.62 30.94 -36.40
C LYS A 37 42.31 30.86 -35.03
N GLU A 38 41.70 31.43 -33.98
CA GLU A 38 42.25 31.38 -32.63
C GLU A 38 42.12 29.96 -32.06
N PRO A 39 43.01 29.58 -31.13
CA PRO A 39 42.96 28.26 -30.55
C PRO A 39 41.78 28.10 -29.57
N ALA A 40 40.96 27.08 -29.77
CA ALA A 40 39.88 26.74 -28.84
C ALA A 40 40.50 26.03 -27.60
N ALA A 41 40.77 26.84 -26.56
CA ALA A 41 41.34 26.35 -25.30
C ALA A 41 40.29 25.61 -24.47
N GLN A 42 40.67 24.48 -23.85
CA GLN A 42 39.80 23.66 -23.02
C GLN A 42 38.59 23.05 -23.79
N ALA A 43 38.64 22.95 -25.14
CA ALA A 43 37.65 22.23 -25.90
C ALA A 43 37.66 20.73 -25.54
N THR A 44 36.50 20.15 -25.34
CA THR A 44 36.35 18.73 -25.02
C THR A 44 36.52 17.89 -26.29
N VAL A 45 37.51 17.01 -26.31
CA VAL A 45 37.77 16.09 -27.42
C VAL A 45 37.53 14.67 -26.95
N GLN A 46 36.59 13.98 -27.56
CA GLN A 46 36.20 12.59 -27.25
C GLN A 46 36.34 11.71 -28.50
N LEU A 47 36.85 10.52 -28.31
CA LEU A 47 36.93 9.51 -29.35
C LEU A 47 35.91 8.42 -29.04
N LEU A 48 34.95 8.20 -29.95
CA LEU A 48 33.87 7.23 -29.82
C LEU A 48 34.13 6.08 -30.77
N SER A 49 33.99 4.84 -30.33
CA SER A 49 34.11 3.64 -31.17
C SER A 49 32.89 3.46 -32.06
N LEU A 50 33.08 2.98 -33.29
CA LEU A 50 31.98 2.63 -34.19
C LEU A 50 31.81 1.09 -34.23
N PRO A 51 30.56 0.57 -34.33
CA PRO A 51 29.30 1.28 -34.67
C PRO A 51 28.49 1.82 -33.48
N ASP A 52 28.81 1.43 -32.26
CA ASP A 52 28.01 1.65 -31.04
C ASP A 52 28.19 3.03 -30.38
N SER A 53 29.10 3.86 -30.90
CA SER A 53 29.46 5.17 -30.33
C SER A 53 29.90 5.12 -28.86
N ALA A 54 30.42 3.99 -28.41
CA ALA A 54 30.93 3.85 -27.06
C ALA A 54 32.18 4.72 -26.83
N TYR A 55 32.33 5.28 -25.64
CA TYR A 55 33.47 6.11 -25.27
C TYR A 55 34.77 5.30 -25.25
N ALA A 56 35.76 5.73 -26.04
CA ALA A 56 37.06 5.07 -26.12
C ALA A 56 38.19 5.88 -25.42
N ALA A 57 38.24 7.19 -25.61
CA ALA A 57 39.21 8.08 -24.98
C ALA A 57 38.72 9.54 -25.04
N GLY A 58 39.25 10.41 -24.16
CA GLY A 58 38.92 11.83 -24.20
C GLY A 58 39.95 12.67 -23.42
N ILE A 59 40.09 13.94 -23.88
CA ILE A 59 40.97 14.94 -23.27
C ILE A 59 40.43 16.33 -23.55
N ALA A 60 40.76 17.32 -22.74
CA ALA A 60 40.56 18.73 -23.08
C ALA A 60 41.77 19.26 -23.89
N SER A 61 41.52 20.13 -24.86
CA SER A 61 42.60 20.81 -25.59
C SER A 61 43.37 21.76 -24.68
N SER A 62 44.66 21.92 -24.96
CA SER A 62 45.54 22.84 -24.24
C SER A 62 45.15 24.31 -24.51
N ASN A 63 45.74 25.25 -23.80
CA ASN A 63 45.54 26.69 -24.03
C ASN A 63 45.92 27.17 -25.47
N LYS A 64 46.70 26.36 -26.21
CA LYS A 64 47.04 26.58 -27.62
C LYS A 64 46.21 25.76 -28.58
N GLY A 65 45.10 25.13 -28.08
CA GLY A 65 44.19 24.30 -28.86
C GLY A 65 44.66 22.88 -29.17
N TRP A 66 45.86 22.49 -28.75
CA TRP A 66 46.42 21.17 -29.05
C TRP A 66 45.83 20.09 -28.16
N PHE A 67 45.58 18.90 -28.73
CA PHE A 67 45.17 17.69 -28.01
C PHE A 67 45.99 16.48 -28.48
N THR A 68 46.14 15.52 -27.60
CA THR A 68 46.73 14.22 -27.92
C THR A 68 46.05 13.15 -27.08
N LEU A 69 45.39 12.21 -27.75
CA LEU A 69 44.75 11.02 -27.15
C LEU A 69 45.74 9.86 -27.27
N PRO A 70 46.43 9.48 -26.20
CA PRO A 70 47.42 8.40 -26.21
C PRO A 70 46.75 7.02 -26.08
N LYS A 71 47.43 5.98 -26.50
CA LYS A 71 47.10 4.57 -26.26
C LYS A 71 45.76 4.11 -26.82
N VAL A 72 45.38 4.60 -28.00
CA VAL A 72 44.17 4.15 -28.70
C VAL A 72 44.48 2.88 -29.52
N LYS A 73 43.53 1.94 -29.56
CA LYS A 73 43.67 0.71 -30.39
C LYS A 73 43.34 1.02 -31.84
N ALA A 74 43.82 0.18 -32.77
CA ALA A 74 43.38 0.26 -34.18
C ALA A 74 41.88 -0.02 -34.29
N GLY A 75 41.18 0.74 -35.14
CA GLY A 75 39.72 0.64 -35.29
C GLY A 75 39.15 1.82 -36.05
N LYS A 76 37.81 1.80 -36.20
CA LYS A 76 37.05 2.94 -36.75
C LYS A 76 36.44 3.72 -35.58
N TYR A 77 36.61 5.02 -35.61
CA TYR A 77 36.19 5.92 -34.54
C TYR A 77 35.53 7.18 -35.10
N LEU A 78 34.78 7.84 -34.25
CA LEU A 78 34.22 9.16 -34.49
C LEU A 78 34.85 10.11 -33.44
N LEU A 79 35.61 11.09 -33.88
CA LEU A 79 36.14 12.15 -33.02
C LEU A 79 35.09 13.21 -32.82
N LYS A 80 34.57 13.33 -31.61
CA LYS A 80 33.57 14.35 -31.20
C LYS A 80 34.32 15.48 -30.50
N ILE A 81 34.15 16.70 -30.99
CA ILE A 81 34.74 17.89 -30.41
C ILE A 81 33.63 18.86 -30.06
N SER A 82 33.58 19.27 -28.80
CA SER A 82 32.62 20.26 -28.31
C SER A 82 33.33 21.38 -27.57
N TYR A 83 32.88 22.61 -27.79
CA TYR A 83 33.38 23.82 -27.18
C TYR A 83 32.22 24.79 -26.92
N ILE A 84 32.24 25.48 -25.81
CA ILE A 84 31.15 26.40 -25.43
C ILE A 84 31.02 27.53 -26.48
N GLY A 85 29.80 27.73 -26.98
CA GLY A 85 29.53 28.72 -28.02
C GLY A 85 29.77 28.25 -29.46
N PHE A 86 30.12 26.97 -29.66
CA PHE A 86 30.42 26.40 -30.98
C PHE A 86 29.62 25.12 -31.23
N ARG A 87 29.31 24.84 -32.50
CA ARG A 87 28.65 23.61 -32.92
C ARG A 87 29.55 22.41 -32.69
N THR A 88 29.00 21.38 -32.07
CA THR A 88 29.73 20.12 -31.90
C THR A 88 30.11 19.53 -33.24
N LYS A 89 31.41 19.25 -33.45
CA LYS A 89 31.93 18.67 -34.68
C LYS A 89 32.25 17.21 -34.53
N PHE A 90 31.87 16.44 -35.51
CA PHE A 90 32.15 15.01 -35.59
C PHE A 90 33.07 14.75 -36.78
N VAL A 91 34.22 14.08 -36.55
CA VAL A 91 35.21 13.76 -37.57
C VAL A 91 35.44 12.25 -37.56
N PRO A 92 35.20 11.53 -38.69
CA PRO A 92 35.50 10.11 -38.74
C PRO A 92 37.00 9.88 -38.74
N VAL A 93 37.47 8.91 -37.95
CA VAL A 93 38.91 8.58 -37.78
C VAL A 93 39.08 7.08 -37.93
N GLN A 94 39.94 6.69 -38.87
CA GLN A 94 40.34 5.30 -39.01
C GLN A 94 41.79 5.14 -38.57
N LEU A 95 42.02 4.25 -37.58
CA LEU A 95 43.32 3.97 -37.03
C LEU A 95 43.78 2.58 -37.49
N SER A 96 45.01 2.52 -38.01
CA SER A 96 45.65 1.29 -38.46
C SER A 96 46.92 1.02 -37.69
N ASN A 97 47.21 -0.23 -37.40
CA ASN A 97 48.41 -0.64 -36.66
C ASN A 97 49.75 -0.28 -37.38
N ASN A 98 49.68 0.20 -38.62
CA ASN A 98 50.86 0.54 -39.41
C ASN A 98 51.36 1.97 -39.12
N VAL A 99 50.61 2.79 -38.39
CA VAL A 99 50.96 4.18 -38.13
C VAL A 99 50.91 4.44 -36.63
N PRO A 100 52.03 4.79 -35.98
CA PRO A 100 52.07 5.00 -34.52
C PRO A 100 51.35 6.27 -34.06
N GLU A 101 51.16 7.25 -34.96
CA GLU A 101 50.47 8.51 -34.67
C GLU A 101 49.57 8.91 -35.84
N LYS A 102 48.32 9.25 -35.54
CA LYS A 102 47.37 9.84 -36.49
C LYS A 102 47.25 11.35 -36.21
N LYS A 103 47.80 12.16 -37.09
CA LYS A 103 47.67 13.64 -37.01
C LYS A 103 46.44 14.08 -37.73
N MET A 104 45.55 14.78 -37.03
CA MET A 104 44.26 15.30 -37.55
C MET A 104 44.37 16.72 -38.12
N GLY A 105 45.53 17.37 -37.95
CA GLY A 105 45.72 18.75 -38.37
C GLY A 105 44.86 19.75 -37.54
N ASN A 106 44.54 20.89 -38.17
CA ASN A 106 43.66 21.89 -37.56
C ASN A 106 42.20 21.52 -37.82
N ILE A 107 41.42 21.42 -36.73
CA ILE A 107 39.99 21.16 -36.79
C ILE A 107 39.25 22.45 -36.41
N ALA A 108 38.61 23.10 -37.38
CA ALA A 108 37.90 24.35 -37.19
C ALA A 108 36.49 24.06 -36.66
N LEU A 109 36.07 24.77 -35.62
CA LEU A 109 34.72 24.76 -35.05
C LEU A 109 33.95 26.01 -35.53
N GLU A 110 32.69 25.82 -35.90
CA GLU A 110 31.79 26.88 -36.33
C GLU A 110 31.04 27.46 -35.12
N PRO A 111 30.93 28.80 -34.98
CA PRO A 111 30.15 29.43 -33.92
C PRO A 111 28.69 28.97 -33.96
N ASP A 112 28.09 28.73 -32.82
CA ASP A 112 26.66 28.44 -32.67
C ASP A 112 25.93 29.67 -32.15
N ALA A 113 25.50 30.54 -33.08
CA ALA A 113 24.84 31.80 -32.74
C ALA A 113 23.52 31.64 -31.95
N VAL A 114 22.97 30.41 -31.86
CA VAL A 114 21.71 30.16 -31.15
C VAL A 114 21.93 29.90 -29.65
N MET A 115 23.14 29.53 -29.23
CA MET A 115 23.44 29.19 -27.83
C MET A 115 23.75 30.38 -26.91
N LEU A 116 23.82 31.61 -27.46
CA LEU A 116 24.15 32.79 -26.65
C LEU A 116 22.95 33.46 -25.94
N SER A 117 21.71 32.96 -26.11
CA SER A 117 20.53 33.57 -25.48
C SER A 117 20.03 32.87 -24.20
N GLU A 118 20.56 31.71 -23.79
CA GLU A 118 20.18 31.12 -22.51
C GLU A 118 21.35 30.37 -21.86
N ALA A 119 22.03 31.05 -20.95
CA ALA A 119 22.76 30.34 -19.92
C ALA A 119 21.73 29.74 -18.93
N VAL A 120 21.15 28.58 -19.25
CA VAL A 120 20.42 27.79 -18.25
C VAL A 120 21.46 27.27 -17.27
N ILE A 121 21.62 27.96 -16.15
CA ILE A 121 22.26 27.40 -14.97
C ILE A 121 21.29 26.36 -14.45
N THR A 122 21.39 25.13 -14.91
CA THR A 122 20.76 23.99 -14.26
C THR A 122 21.51 23.72 -12.97
N GLY A 123 21.20 24.49 -11.93
CA GLY A 123 21.45 24.06 -10.58
C GLY A 123 20.68 22.76 -10.41
N THR A 124 21.35 21.65 -10.20
CA THR A 124 20.67 20.42 -9.75
C THR A 124 20.06 20.75 -8.41
N ALA A 125 18.73 20.90 -8.40
CA ALA A 125 18.02 21.07 -7.14
C ALA A 125 18.33 19.85 -6.24
N PRO A 126 18.60 20.06 -4.96
CA PRO A 126 18.88 18.97 -4.05
C PRO A 126 17.74 17.94 -4.09
N GLU A 127 18.08 16.67 -4.02
CA GLU A 127 17.10 15.58 -4.01
C GLU A 127 16.10 15.72 -2.87
N VAL A 128 16.61 16.12 -1.69
CA VAL A 128 15.83 16.32 -0.46
C VAL A 128 16.19 17.66 0.15
N THR A 129 15.20 18.43 0.54
CA THR A 129 15.37 19.67 1.29
C THR A 129 14.56 19.61 2.57
N VAL A 130 15.21 19.91 3.69
CA VAL A 130 14.55 20.01 5.00
C VAL A 130 14.18 21.46 5.25
N LYS A 131 12.90 21.75 5.48
CA LYS A 131 12.37 23.07 5.82
C LYS A 131 11.55 22.98 7.08
N GLU A 132 12.10 23.42 8.20
CA GLU A 132 11.45 23.29 9.52
C GLU A 132 11.01 21.83 9.78
N ASP A 133 9.70 21.57 9.84
CA ASP A 133 9.13 20.24 10.10
C ASP A 133 8.74 19.49 8.80
N THR A 134 9.11 20.03 7.63
CA THR A 134 8.72 19.48 6.33
C THR A 134 9.93 18.93 5.59
N LEU A 135 9.85 17.70 5.12
CA LEU A 135 10.77 17.13 4.14
C LEU A 135 10.19 17.32 2.75
N GLU A 136 10.95 17.98 1.89
CA GLU A 136 10.56 18.22 0.49
C GLU A 136 11.49 17.41 -0.43
N TYR A 137 10.92 16.49 -1.20
CA TYR A 137 11.59 15.68 -2.20
C TYR A 137 11.33 16.22 -3.59
N ASN A 138 12.37 16.36 -4.39
CA ASN A 138 12.25 16.78 -5.77
C ASN A 138 11.98 15.56 -6.67
N SER A 139 10.80 15.48 -7.28
CA SER A 139 10.41 14.32 -8.10
C SER A 139 11.35 14.07 -9.28
N THR A 140 11.93 15.15 -9.84
CA THR A 140 12.80 15.05 -11.02
C THR A 140 14.19 14.50 -10.72
N ALA A 141 14.59 14.43 -9.43
CA ALA A 141 15.85 13.82 -9.02
C ALA A 141 15.81 12.29 -9.10
N TYR A 142 14.62 11.69 -9.12
CA TYR A 142 14.43 10.25 -9.10
C TYR A 142 13.98 9.74 -10.47
N ARG A 143 14.75 8.82 -11.06
CA ARG A 143 14.40 8.23 -12.36
C ARG A 143 13.28 7.20 -12.19
N THR A 144 12.16 7.44 -12.81
CA THR A 144 11.03 6.52 -12.90
C THR A 144 10.77 6.12 -14.35
N PRO A 145 10.23 4.92 -14.62
CA PRO A 145 9.78 4.54 -15.96
C PRO A 145 8.74 5.53 -16.50
N GLU A 146 8.63 5.63 -17.81
CA GLU A 146 7.54 6.38 -18.43
C GLU A 146 6.19 5.78 -18.07
N GLY A 147 5.22 6.61 -17.71
CA GLY A 147 3.92 6.16 -17.24
C GLY A 147 3.89 5.61 -15.80
N ALA A 148 5.00 5.75 -15.04
CA ALA A 148 5.04 5.30 -13.65
C ALA A 148 4.03 6.03 -12.77
N MET A 149 3.44 5.31 -11.82
CA MET A 149 2.56 5.84 -10.78
C MET A 149 3.36 6.27 -9.54
N LEU A 150 2.76 7.07 -8.68
CA LEU A 150 3.36 7.63 -7.47
C LEU A 150 4.09 6.57 -6.62
N GLU A 151 3.57 5.36 -6.56
CA GLU A 151 4.18 4.25 -5.83
C GLU A 151 5.63 3.99 -6.23
N GLU A 152 5.92 3.99 -7.54
CA GLU A 152 7.28 3.77 -8.05
C GLU A 152 8.24 4.90 -7.68
N LEU A 153 7.73 6.10 -7.53
CA LEU A 153 8.50 7.25 -7.05
C LEU A 153 8.75 7.14 -5.54
N VAL A 154 7.70 6.85 -4.76
CA VAL A 154 7.80 6.73 -3.29
C VAL A 154 8.80 5.64 -2.87
N LYS A 155 8.83 4.50 -3.58
CA LYS A 155 9.84 3.44 -3.35
C LYS A 155 11.29 3.89 -3.50
N LYS A 156 11.54 5.00 -4.18
CA LYS A 156 12.89 5.53 -4.43
C LYS A 156 13.26 6.67 -3.49
N LEU A 157 12.31 7.16 -2.69
CA LEU A 157 12.59 8.24 -1.76
C LEU A 157 13.42 7.76 -0.58
N PRO A 158 14.48 8.48 -0.19
CA PRO A 158 15.25 8.16 1.01
C PRO A 158 14.35 8.13 2.26
N GLY A 159 14.45 7.07 3.03
CA GLY A 159 13.67 6.89 4.27
C GLY A 159 12.21 6.48 4.05
N ALA A 160 11.78 6.23 2.81
CA ALA A 160 10.44 5.73 2.52
C ALA A 160 10.42 4.20 2.42
N GLU A 161 9.44 3.59 3.03
CA GLU A 161 9.16 2.16 3.01
C GLU A 161 7.70 1.92 2.64
N ILE A 162 7.45 0.96 1.78
CA ILE A 162 6.10 0.49 1.47
C ILE A 162 6.05 -0.98 1.87
N ASP A 163 5.19 -1.31 2.82
CA ASP A 163 5.01 -2.68 3.28
C ASP A 163 4.22 -3.53 2.25
N ASP A 164 4.14 -4.84 2.51
CA ASP A 164 3.45 -5.78 1.62
C ASP A 164 1.94 -5.51 1.53
N ASP A 165 1.38 -4.82 2.50
CA ASP A 165 -0.01 -4.40 2.51
C ASP A 165 -0.24 -3.05 1.83
N GLY A 166 0.84 -2.36 1.40
CA GLY A 166 0.82 -1.06 0.71
C GLY A 166 0.68 0.14 1.64
N ASN A 167 0.97 -0.02 2.94
CA ASN A 167 1.09 1.11 3.83
C ASN A 167 2.45 1.77 3.63
N VAL A 168 2.48 3.09 3.68
CA VAL A 168 3.69 3.90 3.49
C VAL A 168 4.20 4.38 4.83
N LYS A 169 5.49 4.20 5.06
CA LYS A 169 6.21 4.86 6.15
C LYS A 169 7.29 5.76 5.58
N ILE A 170 7.43 6.95 6.12
CA ILE A 170 8.52 7.87 5.77
C ILE A 170 9.26 8.24 7.08
N ASN A 171 10.55 7.92 7.14
CA ASN A 171 11.38 8.06 8.36
C ASN A 171 10.74 7.41 9.60
N GLY A 172 10.16 6.21 9.43
CA GLY A 172 9.52 5.45 10.50
C GLY A 172 8.10 5.90 10.87
N LYS A 173 7.60 7.02 10.33
CA LYS A 173 6.24 7.51 10.54
C LYS A 173 5.31 7.01 9.46
N GLU A 174 4.16 6.47 9.85
CA GLU A 174 3.14 5.99 8.91
C GLU A 174 2.39 7.16 8.27
N VAL A 175 2.38 7.21 6.93
CA VAL A 175 1.61 8.19 6.17
C VAL A 175 0.12 7.82 6.26
N LYS A 176 -0.68 8.72 6.82
CA LYS A 176 -2.13 8.52 7.00
C LYS A 176 -2.96 9.06 5.86
N LYS A 177 -2.45 10.06 5.10
CA LYS A 177 -3.19 10.72 4.03
C LYS A 177 -2.29 11.11 2.88
N ILE A 178 -2.82 11.01 1.66
CA ILE A 178 -2.25 11.66 0.48
C ILE A 178 -3.04 12.92 0.19
N MET A 179 -2.30 14.00 -0.05
CA MET A 179 -2.85 15.28 -0.48
C MET A 179 -2.31 15.66 -1.86
N VAL A 180 -3.08 16.39 -2.63
CA VAL A 180 -2.67 16.93 -3.92
C VAL A 180 -2.93 18.44 -3.90
N ASP A 181 -1.85 19.24 -3.95
CA ASP A 181 -1.90 20.70 -3.76
C ASP A 181 -2.69 21.10 -2.50
N GLY A 182 -2.44 20.39 -1.38
CA GLY A 182 -3.07 20.66 -0.08
C GLY A 182 -4.50 20.13 0.09
N LYS A 183 -5.09 19.46 -0.91
CA LYS A 183 -6.44 18.88 -0.86
C LYS A 183 -6.38 17.38 -0.64
N GLU A 184 -7.23 16.84 0.23
CA GLU A 184 -7.28 15.40 0.49
C GLU A 184 -7.69 14.63 -0.78
N PHE A 185 -6.95 13.55 -1.06
CA PHE A 185 -7.21 12.67 -2.19
C PHE A 185 -7.71 11.31 -1.67
N PHE A 186 -8.91 10.91 -2.09
CA PHE A 186 -9.61 9.69 -1.65
C PHE A 186 -9.69 9.51 -0.12
N GLY A 187 -9.99 10.60 0.62
CA GLY A 187 -10.35 10.53 2.04
C GLY A 187 -9.33 9.85 2.96
N GLY A 188 -8.04 9.88 2.58
CA GLY A 188 -6.98 9.22 3.35
C GLY A 188 -6.66 7.79 2.93
N ASP A 189 -7.24 7.28 1.84
CA ASP A 189 -6.79 6.01 1.25
C ASP A 189 -5.47 6.20 0.50
N VAL A 190 -4.38 6.01 1.25
CA VAL A 190 -3.00 6.15 0.74
C VAL A 190 -2.75 5.20 -0.44
N LYS A 191 -3.26 3.98 -0.38
CA LYS A 191 -3.07 2.95 -1.43
C LYS A 191 -3.68 3.37 -2.76
N THR A 192 -4.90 3.90 -2.71
CA THR A 192 -5.58 4.42 -3.91
C THR A 192 -4.78 5.59 -4.49
N GLY A 193 -4.27 6.51 -3.67
CA GLY A 193 -3.43 7.61 -4.13
C GLY A 193 -2.13 7.16 -4.79
N LEU A 194 -1.41 6.21 -4.19
CA LEU A 194 -0.17 5.66 -4.74
C LEU A 194 -0.33 5.07 -6.15
N LYS A 195 -1.44 4.42 -6.41
CA LYS A 195 -1.69 3.69 -7.66
C LYS A 195 -2.36 4.51 -8.75
N ASN A 196 -2.90 5.67 -8.39
CA ASN A 196 -3.71 6.46 -9.32
C ASN A 196 -3.11 7.83 -9.69
N LEU A 197 -1.99 8.23 -9.08
CA LEU A 197 -1.36 9.50 -9.38
C LEU A 197 -0.09 9.28 -10.22
N PRO A 198 -0.06 9.73 -11.50
CA PRO A 198 1.11 9.55 -12.34
C PRO A 198 2.25 10.47 -11.93
N VAL A 199 3.48 9.94 -11.93
CA VAL A 199 4.69 10.68 -11.53
C VAL A 199 4.95 11.90 -12.40
N ASN A 200 4.62 11.84 -13.68
CA ASN A 200 4.91 12.91 -14.64
C ASN A 200 4.23 14.25 -14.29
N MET A 201 3.13 14.22 -13.52
CA MET A 201 2.44 15.44 -13.08
C MET A 201 3.04 16.03 -11.78
N ILE A 202 3.87 15.29 -11.07
CA ILE A 202 4.37 15.67 -9.75
C ILE A 202 5.66 16.48 -9.91
N ASP A 203 5.68 17.68 -9.31
CA ASP A 203 6.88 18.52 -9.18
C ASP A 203 7.66 18.14 -7.94
N LYS A 204 7.00 18.13 -6.78
CA LYS A 204 7.59 17.85 -5.49
C LYS A 204 6.67 17.03 -4.61
N LEU A 205 7.28 16.27 -3.70
CA LEU A 205 6.57 15.59 -2.62
C LEU A 205 6.97 16.22 -1.31
N LYS A 206 6.01 16.51 -0.45
CA LYS A 206 6.23 17.05 0.89
C LYS A 206 5.68 16.09 1.91
N THR A 207 6.46 15.77 2.93
CA THR A 207 5.97 15.05 4.10
C THR A 207 6.13 15.89 5.34
N TYR A 208 5.08 15.98 6.13
CA TYR A 208 5.01 16.73 7.37
C TYR A 208 3.90 16.20 8.26
N ASP A 209 3.98 16.52 9.54
CA ASP A 209 2.93 16.21 10.49
C ASP A 209 1.87 17.31 10.46
N LYS A 210 0.70 16.96 9.95
CA LYS A 210 -0.46 17.86 9.89
C LYS A 210 -1.16 17.86 11.25
N LYS A 211 -1.28 19.02 11.84
CA LYS A 211 -2.03 19.21 13.10
C LYS A 211 -3.50 18.89 12.90
N SER A 212 -4.15 18.45 13.99
CA SER A 212 -5.59 18.25 14.04
C SER A 212 -6.34 19.53 13.60
N ASP A 213 -7.58 19.39 13.13
CA ASP A 213 -8.40 20.55 12.80
C ASP A 213 -8.62 21.46 14.02
N LEU A 214 -8.71 20.89 15.24
CA LEU A 214 -8.84 21.66 16.47
C LEU A 214 -7.57 22.48 16.74
N ALA A 215 -6.41 21.85 16.72
CA ALA A 215 -5.13 22.53 16.94
C ALA A 215 -4.86 23.61 15.89
N ARG A 216 -5.21 23.35 14.62
CA ARG A 216 -5.06 24.31 13.51
C ARG A 216 -5.93 25.57 13.69
N VAL A 217 -7.17 25.38 14.15
CA VAL A 217 -8.12 26.50 14.30
C VAL A 217 -7.91 27.27 15.59
N THR A 218 -7.61 26.59 16.69
CA THR A 218 -7.42 27.23 18.00
C THR A 218 -6.01 27.74 18.23
N GLY A 219 -5.01 27.20 17.52
CA GLY A 219 -3.58 27.44 17.78
C GLY A 219 -3.06 26.69 19.02
N ILE A 220 -3.90 25.92 19.70
CA ILE A 220 -3.55 25.12 20.87
C ILE A 220 -3.38 23.68 20.40
N ASP A 221 -2.20 23.14 20.63
CA ASP A 221 -1.87 21.77 20.27
C ASP A 221 -2.60 20.79 21.20
N ASP A 222 -3.28 19.83 20.62
CA ASP A 222 -3.99 18.75 21.32
C ASP A 222 -3.22 17.42 21.31
N GLY A 223 -2.02 17.40 20.73
CA GLY A 223 -1.18 16.21 20.60
C GLY A 223 -1.63 15.25 19.51
N GLU A 224 -2.66 15.60 18.74
CA GLU A 224 -3.13 14.80 17.61
C GLU A 224 -2.51 15.34 16.31
N GLU A 225 -1.57 14.59 15.75
CA GLU A 225 -0.92 14.91 14.48
C GLU A 225 -1.01 13.71 13.55
N GLU A 226 -1.18 13.99 12.25
CA GLU A 226 -1.21 12.97 11.21
C GLU A 226 -0.09 13.23 10.20
N THR A 227 0.81 12.26 9.99
CA THR A 227 1.81 12.37 8.93
C THR A 227 1.14 12.28 7.58
N VAL A 228 1.35 13.28 6.73
CA VAL A 228 0.76 13.39 5.39
C VAL A 228 1.84 13.43 4.31
N LEU A 229 1.49 12.92 3.13
CA LEU A 229 2.27 13.06 1.91
C LEU A 229 1.52 14.01 0.96
N ASP A 230 1.99 15.24 0.83
CA ASP A 230 1.40 16.28 -0.02
C ASP A 230 2.17 16.41 -1.33
N LEU A 231 1.48 16.21 -2.44
CA LEU A 231 2.03 16.23 -3.78
C LEU A 231 1.80 17.60 -4.40
N LYS A 232 2.88 18.27 -4.77
CA LYS A 232 2.80 19.50 -5.54
C LYS A 232 2.77 19.17 -7.03
N VAL A 233 1.72 19.63 -7.71
CA VAL A 233 1.54 19.41 -9.15
C VAL A 233 2.39 20.44 -9.93
N LYS A 234 2.99 19.99 -11.04
CA LYS A 234 3.75 20.86 -11.95
C LYS A 234 2.87 22.00 -12.48
N LYS A 235 3.47 23.17 -12.65
CA LYS A 235 2.77 24.34 -13.24
C LYS A 235 2.16 23.98 -14.60
N GLY A 236 0.88 24.29 -14.77
CA GLY A 236 0.11 24.02 -15.98
C GLY A 236 -0.51 22.61 -16.05
N MET A 237 -0.15 21.68 -15.15
CA MET A 237 -0.78 20.36 -15.04
C MET A 237 -1.91 20.31 -14.00
N ASN A 238 -2.14 21.39 -13.27
CA ASN A 238 -3.28 21.55 -12.36
C ASN A 238 -4.58 21.99 -13.05
N GLN A 239 -4.60 22.03 -14.40
CA GLN A 239 -5.76 22.38 -15.22
C GLN A 239 -5.87 21.40 -16.38
N GLY A 240 -7.02 20.75 -16.52
CA GLY A 240 -7.29 19.85 -17.64
C GLY A 240 -7.80 18.48 -17.25
N TRP A 241 -7.87 17.63 -18.26
CA TRP A 241 -8.21 16.22 -18.14
C TRP A 241 -6.96 15.36 -18.32
N PHE A 242 -6.78 14.38 -17.49
CA PHE A 242 -5.77 13.34 -17.67
C PHE A 242 -6.28 12.02 -17.13
N GLY A 243 -5.76 10.94 -17.68
CA GLY A 243 -6.18 9.62 -17.28
C GLY A 243 -5.42 8.53 -18.01
N ASN A 244 -5.69 7.32 -17.63
CA ASN A 244 -5.24 6.14 -18.34
C ASN A 244 -6.35 5.09 -18.39
N ALA A 245 -6.27 4.23 -19.37
CA ALA A 245 -7.09 3.04 -19.49
C ALA A 245 -6.19 1.89 -19.92
N ASN A 246 -6.28 0.78 -19.20
CA ASN A 246 -5.58 -0.44 -19.51
C ASN A 246 -6.59 -1.58 -19.58
N VAL A 247 -6.54 -2.35 -20.65
CA VAL A 247 -7.37 -3.55 -20.82
C VAL A 247 -6.46 -4.69 -21.29
N ALA A 248 -6.51 -5.79 -20.57
CA ALA A 248 -5.75 -6.99 -20.90
C ALA A 248 -6.66 -8.22 -20.91
N GLY A 249 -6.41 -9.12 -21.84
CA GLY A 249 -7.05 -10.43 -21.93
C GLY A 249 -6.00 -11.53 -21.96
N GLY A 250 -6.33 -12.68 -21.43
CA GLY A 250 -5.47 -13.86 -21.39
C GLY A 250 -6.20 -15.14 -21.74
N THR A 251 -5.48 -16.26 -21.73
CA THR A 251 -6.06 -17.60 -21.86
C THR A 251 -6.96 -17.90 -20.64
N GLU A 252 -7.80 -18.93 -20.74
CA GLU A 252 -8.71 -19.38 -19.66
C GLU A 252 -9.63 -18.28 -19.14
N SER A 253 -10.14 -17.43 -20.03
CA SER A 253 -11.02 -16.31 -19.68
C SER A 253 -10.44 -15.32 -18.66
N ARG A 254 -9.11 -15.17 -18.62
CA ARG A 254 -8.46 -14.17 -17.77
C ARG A 254 -8.59 -12.78 -18.37
N TYR A 255 -8.89 -11.82 -17.50
CA TYR A 255 -8.99 -10.42 -17.89
C TYR A 255 -8.48 -9.48 -16.77
N SER A 256 -8.01 -8.32 -17.18
CA SER A 256 -7.71 -7.21 -16.30
C SER A 256 -8.07 -5.90 -16.99
N SER A 257 -8.76 -5.02 -16.30
CA SER A 257 -9.13 -3.71 -16.80
C SER A 257 -8.98 -2.68 -15.68
N ASN A 258 -8.30 -1.59 -15.98
CA ASN A 258 -8.11 -0.46 -15.07
C ASN A 258 -8.36 0.83 -15.85
N VAL A 259 -9.20 1.69 -15.31
CA VAL A 259 -9.54 3.00 -15.88
C VAL A 259 -9.41 4.06 -14.80
N MET A 260 -8.71 5.14 -15.10
CA MET A 260 -8.60 6.32 -14.26
C MET A 260 -8.86 7.55 -15.11
N LEU A 261 -9.70 8.44 -14.63
CA LEU A 261 -9.99 9.71 -15.25
C LEU A 261 -9.95 10.81 -14.18
N ASN A 262 -9.15 11.82 -14.40
CA ASN A 262 -9.05 12.97 -13.51
C ASN A 262 -9.34 14.26 -14.28
N ARG A 263 -10.02 15.18 -13.61
CA ARG A 263 -10.21 16.56 -14.04
C ARG A 263 -9.76 17.50 -12.95
N PHE A 264 -8.73 18.28 -13.21
CA PHE A 264 -8.25 19.31 -12.30
C PHE A 264 -8.57 20.69 -12.90
N VAL A 265 -9.05 21.58 -12.07
CA VAL A 265 -9.35 22.97 -12.43
C VAL A 265 -8.98 23.83 -11.23
N GLU A 266 -7.81 24.46 -11.24
CA GLU A 266 -7.28 25.33 -10.17
C GLU A 266 -7.66 24.90 -8.73
N ASN A 267 -8.86 25.30 -8.32
CA ASN A 267 -9.37 25.07 -6.96
C ASN A 267 -10.17 23.78 -6.81
N SER A 268 -10.43 23.05 -7.89
CA SER A 268 -11.29 21.86 -7.87
C SER A 268 -10.60 20.67 -8.49
N GLN A 269 -10.79 19.52 -7.91
CA GLN A 269 -10.28 18.24 -8.36
C GLN A 269 -11.42 17.24 -8.39
N PHE A 270 -11.54 16.48 -9.47
CA PHE A 270 -12.45 15.36 -9.60
C PHE A 270 -11.68 14.17 -10.15
N SER A 271 -11.91 12.99 -9.58
CA SER A 271 -11.28 11.74 -9.99
C SER A 271 -12.31 10.62 -10.05
N LEU A 272 -12.27 9.85 -11.11
CA LEU A 272 -13.04 8.62 -11.29
C LEU A 272 -12.07 7.48 -11.56
N ILE A 273 -12.20 6.39 -10.80
CA ILE A 273 -11.37 5.20 -10.95
C ILE A 273 -12.26 3.97 -11.05
N GLY A 274 -11.86 3.02 -11.85
CA GLY A 274 -12.54 1.74 -12.00
C GLY A 274 -11.56 0.63 -12.32
N SER A 275 -11.75 -0.54 -11.71
CA SER A 275 -10.98 -1.73 -12.05
C SER A 275 -11.83 -2.99 -11.99
N ALA A 276 -11.52 -3.94 -12.85
CA ALA A 276 -12.10 -5.27 -12.83
C ALA A 276 -11.08 -6.29 -13.34
N ASN A 277 -10.86 -7.35 -12.59
CA ASN A 277 -9.95 -8.42 -13.00
C ASN A 277 -10.27 -9.75 -12.31
N ASN A 278 -9.70 -10.84 -12.85
CA ASN A 278 -9.73 -12.19 -12.27
C ASN A 278 -8.34 -12.86 -12.28
N VAL A 279 -7.29 -12.06 -12.12
CA VAL A 279 -5.89 -12.49 -12.17
C VAL A 279 -5.16 -12.28 -10.83
N ASN A 280 -5.90 -12.27 -9.72
CA ASN A 280 -5.39 -12.01 -8.36
C ASN A 280 -4.77 -10.60 -8.21
N ASP A 281 -5.07 -9.67 -9.09
CA ASP A 281 -4.67 -8.29 -8.94
C ASP A 281 -5.67 -7.59 -8.00
N GLN A 282 -5.16 -6.93 -6.98
CA GLN A 282 -6.00 -6.17 -6.05
C GLN A 282 -6.46 -4.82 -6.62
N GLY A 283 -6.15 -4.54 -7.89
CA GLY A 283 -6.51 -3.31 -8.58
C GLY A 283 -5.94 -2.08 -7.88
N PHE A 284 -6.72 -1.01 -7.83
CA PHE A 284 -6.32 0.25 -7.20
C PHE A 284 -6.30 0.24 -5.67
N SER A 285 -6.84 -0.79 -5.02
CA SER A 285 -6.93 -0.89 -3.55
C SER A 285 -5.92 -1.85 -2.93
N GLY A 286 -5.11 -2.54 -3.73
CA GLY A 286 -4.17 -3.54 -3.24
C GLY A 286 -2.75 -3.01 -3.00
N GLY A 287 -2.01 -3.66 -2.10
CA GLY A 287 -0.60 -3.39 -1.80
C GLY A 287 0.28 -3.43 -3.06
N GLY A 288 1.18 -2.48 -3.12
CA GLY A 288 1.86 -2.10 -4.30
C GLY A 288 2.92 -3.02 -4.86
N GLY A 289 3.23 -2.72 -6.10
CA GLY A 289 4.34 -3.27 -6.86
C GLY A 289 4.02 -4.58 -7.54
N ARG A 290 4.70 -4.83 -8.62
CA ARG A 290 4.64 -6.01 -9.52
C ARG A 290 3.81 -7.15 -8.94
N PRO A 291 2.98 -7.87 -9.72
CA PRO A 291 2.32 -9.05 -9.23
C PRO A 291 3.39 -9.94 -8.56
N ARG A 292 3.61 -9.72 -7.27
CA ARG A 292 4.28 -10.71 -6.48
C ARG A 292 3.29 -11.85 -6.49
N PHE A 293 3.71 -12.96 -7.01
CA PHE A 293 3.04 -14.22 -6.76
C PHE A 293 3.07 -14.42 -5.22
N ARG A 294 2.22 -13.65 -4.53
CA ARG A 294 1.87 -14.01 -3.16
C ARG A 294 1.30 -15.40 -3.31
N ASN A 295 1.72 -16.33 -2.51
CA ASN A 295 1.08 -17.63 -2.36
C ASN A 295 -0.38 -17.38 -1.91
N SER A 296 -1.20 -16.86 -2.81
CA SER A 296 -2.64 -16.76 -2.59
C SER A 296 -3.19 -18.14 -2.91
N ASN A 297 -3.61 -18.86 -1.89
CA ASN A 297 -4.33 -20.11 -2.07
C ASN A 297 -5.61 -19.80 -2.84
N GLY A 298 -5.58 -19.95 -4.19
CA GLY A 298 -6.74 -19.81 -5.04
C GLY A 298 -6.77 -18.55 -5.92
N LEU A 299 -7.93 -18.32 -6.52
CA LEU A 299 -8.18 -17.27 -7.50
C LEU A 299 -9.14 -16.24 -6.93
N THR A 300 -8.83 -14.97 -7.19
CA THR A 300 -9.66 -13.85 -6.75
C THR A 300 -10.05 -13.01 -7.95
N ALA A 301 -11.34 -12.83 -8.13
CA ALA A 301 -11.90 -11.81 -9.01
C ALA A 301 -12.24 -10.56 -8.20
N THR A 302 -11.84 -9.39 -8.71
CA THR A 302 -12.12 -8.11 -8.03
C THR A 302 -12.78 -7.14 -8.98
N LYS A 303 -13.66 -6.29 -8.44
CA LYS A 303 -14.26 -5.14 -9.12
C LYS A 303 -14.24 -3.95 -8.19
N MET A 304 -13.87 -2.79 -8.71
CA MET A 304 -13.83 -1.57 -7.92
C MET A 304 -14.31 -0.40 -8.76
N LEU A 305 -15.08 0.48 -8.14
CA LEU A 305 -15.46 1.78 -8.68
C LEU A 305 -15.26 2.82 -7.58
N GLY A 306 -14.58 3.91 -7.88
CA GLY A 306 -14.35 4.99 -6.94
C GLY A 306 -14.47 6.35 -7.59
N ALA A 307 -15.01 7.30 -6.84
CA ALA A 307 -15.07 8.69 -7.21
C ALA A 307 -14.56 9.55 -6.06
N ASN A 308 -13.83 10.61 -6.38
CA ASN A 308 -13.34 11.59 -5.42
C ASN A 308 -13.53 12.98 -5.99
N PHE A 309 -13.91 13.92 -5.12
CA PHE A 309 -13.90 15.33 -5.46
C PHE A 309 -13.32 16.17 -4.31
N ALA A 310 -12.69 17.27 -4.64
CA ALA A 310 -12.26 18.27 -3.67
C ALA A 310 -12.32 19.65 -4.33
N THR A 311 -12.79 20.64 -3.58
CA THR A 311 -12.80 22.04 -4.01
C THR A 311 -12.49 22.92 -2.82
N GLN A 312 -11.75 24.00 -3.07
CA GLN A 312 -11.32 24.90 -2.02
C GLN A 312 -11.38 26.36 -2.51
N THR A 313 -12.05 27.19 -1.71
CA THR A 313 -12.05 28.63 -1.84
C THR A 313 -11.57 29.26 -0.53
N ASP A 314 -11.45 30.56 -0.45
CA ASP A 314 -11.02 31.26 0.78
C ASP A 314 -11.94 30.99 1.97
N LYS A 315 -13.24 30.75 1.71
CA LYS A 315 -14.26 30.56 2.75
C LYS A 315 -14.81 29.15 2.87
N LEU A 316 -14.62 28.33 1.85
CA LEU A 316 -15.27 27.02 1.78
C LEU A 316 -14.29 25.98 1.23
N GLU A 317 -14.14 24.89 1.96
CA GLU A 317 -13.46 23.69 1.52
C GLU A 317 -14.47 22.54 1.57
N LEU A 318 -14.68 21.90 0.43
CA LEU A 318 -15.51 20.71 0.28
C LEU A 318 -14.67 19.60 -0.31
N GLY A 319 -14.83 18.41 0.21
CA GLY A 319 -14.20 17.20 -0.33
C GLY A 319 -15.00 15.98 0.03
N GLY A 320 -14.81 14.93 -0.73
CA GLY A 320 -15.42 13.66 -0.42
C GLY A 320 -15.05 12.58 -1.41
N SER A 321 -15.19 11.36 -0.98
CA SER A 321 -15.00 10.19 -1.81
C SER A 321 -16.08 9.15 -1.60
N ALA A 322 -16.34 8.36 -2.63
CA ALA A 322 -17.18 7.18 -2.56
C ALA A 322 -16.49 6.04 -3.30
N ARG A 323 -16.52 4.83 -2.71
CA ARG A 323 -15.88 3.67 -3.27
C ARG A 323 -16.70 2.42 -3.04
N TYR A 324 -16.90 1.67 -4.10
CA TYR A 324 -17.46 0.33 -4.12
C TYR A 324 -16.37 -0.68 -4.45
N ASN A 325 -16.27 -1.72 -3.65
CA ASN A 325 -15.36 -2.85 -3.87
C ASN A 325 -16.14 -4.15 -3.79
N PHE A 326 -15.86 -5.03 -4.73
CA PHE A 326 -16.35 -6.41 -4.74
C PHE A 326 -15.16 -7.35 -4.93
N SER A 327 -15.12 -8.43 -4.16
CA SER A 327 -14.18 -9.52 -4.37
C SER A 327 -14.88 -10.87 -4.25
N ASP A 328 -14.52 -11.80 -5.11
CA ASP A 328 -14.95 -13.20 -5.10
C ASP A 328 -13.69 -14.07 -5.16
N ARG A 329 -13.41 -14.76 -4.08
CA ARG A 329 -12.20 -15.57 -3.92
C ARG A 329 -12.57 -17.03 -3.74
N ASP A 330 -12.06 -17.86 -4.65
CA ASP A 330 -12.02 -19.31 -4.52
C ASP A 330 -10.64 -19.74 -4.04
N ALA A 331 -10.58 -20.44 -2.91
CA ALA A 331 -9.34 -20.92 -2.33
C ALA A 331 -9.37 -22.44 -2.19
N ILE A 332 -8.27 -23.08 -2.58
CA ILE A 332 -8.04 -24.52 -2.36
C ILE A 332 -6.69 -24.63 -1.65
N SER A 333 -6.66 -25.42 -0.59
CA SER A 333 -5.46 -25.66 0.19
C SER A 333 -5.36 -27.13 0.54
N THR A 334 -4.17 -27.66 0.36
CA THR A 334 -3.80 -29.02 0.71
C THR A 334 -2.59 -28.95 1.63
N ASN A 335 -2.69 -29.56 2.80
CA ASN A 335 -1.59 -29.59 3.76
C ASN A 335 -1.32 -31.01 4.20
N TYR A 336 -0.06 -31.28 4.47
CA TYR A 336 0.38 -32.45 5.23
C TYR A 336 1.40 -32.01 6.27
N SER A 337 1.40 -32.68 7.41
CA SER A 337 2.34 -32.41 8.50
C SER A 337 2.69 -33.68 9.24
N GLU A 338 3.94 -33.77 9.67
CA GLU A 338 4.45 -34.78 10.57
C GLU A 338 4.80 -34.12 11.90
N ARG A 339 4.37 -34.71 13.00
CA ARG A 339 4.73 -34.31 14.35
C ARG A 339 5.58 -35.39 14.99
N PHE A 340 6.77 -35.03 15.39
CA PHE A 340 7.71 -35.92 16.09
C PHE A 340 7.35 -35.92 17.57
N LEU A 341 6.82 -37.03 18.06
CA LEU A 341 6.43 -37.22 19.44
C LEU A 341 7.29 -38.33 20.09
N GLN A 342 7.41 -38.32 21.43
CA GLN A 342 8.22 -39.31 22.15
C GLN A 342 7.69 -40.75 21.99
N ASN A 343 6.40 -40.91 21.75
CA ASN A 343 5.72 -42.22 21.67
C ASN A 343 5.33 -42.63 20.24
N GLY A 344 6.02 -42.10 19.24
CA GLY A 344 5.73 -42.34 17.83
C GLY A 344 5.25 -41.10 17.10
N ASN A 345 5.56 -41.00 15.82
CA ASN A 345 5.18 -39.82 15.00
C ASN A 345 3.67 -39.83 14.72
N SER A 346 3.14 -38.66 14.53
CA SER A 346 1.75 -38.46 14.11
C SER A 346 1.73 -37.66 12.78
N TYR A 347 1.01 -38.20 11.83
CA TYR A 347 0.88 -37.65 10.48
C TYR A 347 -0.51 -37.06 10.30
N SER A 348 -0.61 -35.89 9.68
CA SER A 348 -1.90 -35.26 9.42
C SER A 348 -1.96 -34.73 8.01
N ASN A 349 -3.02 -35.06 7.31
CA ASN A 349 -3.34 -34.61 5.98
C ASN A 349 -4.66 -33.85 5.99
N SER A 350 -4.76 -32.79 5.20
CA SER A 350 -6.02 -32.05 5.06
C SER A 350 -6.19 -31.45 3.67
N ASN A 351 -7.43 -31.41 3.22
CA ASN A 351 -7.91 -30.64 2.09
C ASN A 351 -8.89 -29.58 2.60
N SER A 352 -8.78 -28.37 2.11
CA SER A 352 -9.81 -27.36 2.32
C SER A 352 -10.13 -26.64 1.03
N LYS A 353 -11.39 -26.36 0.82
CA LYS A 353 -11.92 -25.57 -0.28
C LYS A 353 -12.85 -24.51 0.30
N GLY A 354 -12.66 -23.26 -0.10
CA GLY A 354 -13.48 -22.16 0.39
C GLY A 354 -13.75 -21.15 -0.68
N ARG A 355 -14.91 -20.50 -0.59
CA ARG A 355 -15.28 -19.35 -1.39
C ARG A 355 -15.69 -18.21 -0.47
N ASN A 356 -15.17 -17.02 -0.73
CA ASN A 356 -15.51 -15.84 0.04
C ASN A 356 -15.81 -14.68 -0.90
N LYS A 357 -17.03 -14.15 -0.78
CA LYS A 357 -17.49 -12.97 -1.52
C LYS A 357 -17.62 -11.80 -0.57
N ASN A 358 -16.96 -10.70 -0.88
CA ASN A 358 -17.04 -9.49 -0.10
C ASN A 358 -17.51 -8.34 -0.98
N THR A 359 -18.47 -7.59 -0.48
CA THR A 359 -18.96 -6.35 -1.06
C THR A 359 -18.80 -5.26 -0.02
N ASN A 360 -18.09 -4.17 -0.38
CA ASN A 360 -17.90 -3.05 0.52
C ASN A 360 -18.21 -1.75 -0.22
N PHE A 361 -18.96 -0.88 0.44
CA PHE A 361 -19.19 0.49 0.01
C PHE A 361 -18.76 1.44 1.12
N ASN A 362 -17.91 2.41 0.79
CA ASN A 362 -17.46 3.44 1.72
C ASN A 362 -17.67 4.80 1.09
N ALA A 363 -18.15 5.77 1.87
CA ALA A 363 -18.29 7.14 1.46
C ALA A 363 -17.89 8.06 2.61
N ASP A 364 -17.11 9.09 2.29
CA ASP A 364 -16.70 10.13 3.21
C ASP A 364 -16.93 11.50 2.60
N PHE A 365 -17.18 12.47 3.45
CA PHE A 365 -17.35 13.83 3.06
C PHE A 365 -16.72 14.77 4.09
N ARG A 366 -16.18 15.89 3.63
CA ARG A 366 -15.63 16.96 4.47
C ARG A 366 -16.15 18.31 4.00
N LEU A 367 -16.70 19.03 4.93
CA LEU A 367 -17.05 20.45 4.78
C LEU A 367 -16.23 21.24 5.80
N GLU A 368 -15.48 22.23 5.36
CA GLU A 368 -14.97 23.31 6.20
C GLU A 368 -15.49 24.64 5.68
N TRP A 369 -16.22 25.35 6.54
CA TRP A 369 -16.81 26.63 6.19
C TRP A 369 -16.36 27.72 7.16
N LYS A 370 -15.87 28.82 6.60
CA LYS A 370 -15.43 30.01 7.31
C LYS A 370 -16.35 31.18 6.91
N PRO A 371 -17.55 31.31 7.53
CA PRO A 371 -18.48 32.38 7.21
C PRO A 371 -17.86 33.77 7.41
N ASP A 372 -17.02 33.91 8.43
CA ASP A 372 -16.23 35.09 8.76
C ASP A 372 -14.83 34.70 9.24
N THR A 373 -13.97 35.68 9.54
CA THR A 373 -12.59 35.47 10.00
C THR A 373 -12.47 34.91 11.43
N LEU A 374 -13.57 34.86 12.16
CA LEU A 374 -13.62 34.45 13.57
C LEU A 374 -14.30 33.08 13.75
N THR A 375 -15.06 32.62 12.76
CA THR A 375 -15.86 31.39 12.83
C THR A 375 -15.32 30.34 11.88
N ASN A 376 -15.16 29.12 12.38
CA ASN A 376 -14.82 27.95 11.59
C ASN A 376 -15.79 26.82 11.93
N ILE A 377 -16.36 26.21 10.92
CA ILE A 377 -17.30 25.10 11.01
C ILE A 377 -16.73 23.95 10.19
N ILE A 378 -16.51 22.79 10.83
CA ILE A 378 -16.02 21.59 10.17
C ILE A 378 -17.03 20.48 10.40
N PHE A 379 -17.49 19.85 9.33
CA PHE A 379 -18.39 18.70 9.36
C PHE A 379 -17.80 17.55 8.54
N ARG A 380 -17.70 16.37 9.14
CA ARG A 380 -17.13 15.16 8.53
C ARG A 380 -18.03 13.96 8.79
N PRO A 381 -18.97 13.65 7.90
CA PRO A 381 -19.68 12.38 7.90
C PRO A 381 -18.86 11.31 7.16
N ASN A 382 -19.02 10.08 7.62
CA ASN A 382 -18.50 8.88 6.99
C ASN A 382 -19.54 7.77 7.05
N PHE A 383 -19.67 7.01 6.00
CA PHE A 383 -20.60 5.90 5.86
C PHE A 383 -19.85 4.69 5.31
N SER A 384 -20.10 3.52 5.88
CA SER A 384 -19.63 2.25 5.34
C SER A 384 -20.70 1.17 5.41
N TYR A 385 -20.77 0.38 4.35
CA TYR A 385 -21.59 -0.83 4.27
C TYR A 385 -20.72 -1.98 3.80
N GLY A 386 -20.81 -3.12 4.49
CA GLY A 386 -20.12 -4.35 4.14
C GLY A 386 -21.10 -5.53 4.09
N LYS A 387 -20.91 -6.41 3.10
CA LYS A 387 -21.52 -7.73 3.06
C LYS A 387 -20.43 -8.75 2.75
N SER A 388 -20.41 -9.83 3.54
CA SER A 388 -19.51 -10.96 3.36
C SER A 388 -20.32 -12.25 3.33
N ASP A 389 -20.15 -13.04 2.26
CA ASP A 389 -20.71 -14.39 2.12
C ASP A 389 -19.55 -15.38 2.07
N GLY A 390 -19.45 -16.27 3.03
CA GLY A 390 -18.40 -17.27 3.16
C GLY A 390 -18.95 -18.69 3.05
N TYR A 391 -18.25 -19.56 2.33
CA TYR A 391 -18.47 -21.00 2.30
C TYR A 391 -17.12 -21.70 2.43
N SER A 392 -17.07 -22.75 3.24
CA SER A 392 -15.87 -23.60 3.32
C SER A 392 -16.22 -25.05 3.61
N ILE A 393 -15.44 -25.94 3.01
CA ILE A 393 -15.41 -27.36 3.33
C ILE A 393 -13.96 -27.74 3.66
N SER A 394 -13.78 -28.54 4.70
CA SER A 394 -12.47 -29.03 5.12
C SER A 394 -12.58 -30.52 5.48
N GLU A 395 -11.70 -31.30 4.91
CA GLU A 395 -11.55 -32.72 5.16
C GLU A 395 -10.15 -32.96 5.72
N SER A 396 -10.03 -33.70 6.80
CA SER A 396 -8.73 -34.01 7.40
C SER A 396 -8.68 -35.43 7.98
N GLY A 397 -7.47 -35.98 8.05
CA GLY A 397 -7.20 -37.26 8.69
C GLY A 397 -5.89 -37.21 9.45
N THR A 398 -5.88 -37.85 10.63
CA THR A 398 -4.66 -38.09 11.42
C THR A 398 -4.35 -39.56 11.39
N PHE A 399 -3.07 -39.88 11.20
CA PHE A 399 -2.58 -41.22 11.00
C PHE A 399 -1.43 -41.52 11.98
N ASN A 400 -1.31 -42.76 12.42
CA ASN A 400 -0.22 -43.23 13.29
C ASN A 400 1.03 -43.67 12.51
N GLU A 401 0.90 -43.87 11.19
CA GLU A 401 2.00 -44.15 10.25
C GLU A 401 1.93 -43.18 9.08
N ASP A 402 3.03 -42.99 8.34
CA ASP A 402 3.05 -42.12 7.16
C ASP A 402 2.15 -42.67 6.05
N PRO A 403 1.03 -42.00 5.73
CA PRO A 403 0.08 -42.48 4.73
C PRO A 403 0.67 -42.53 3.31
N PHE A 404 1.74 -41.79 3.03
CA PHE A 404 2.43 -41.86 1.75
C PHE A 404 3.17 -43.18 1.51
N ASN A 405 3.40 -43.98 2.53
CA ASN A 405 3.94 -45.34 2.38
C ASN A 405 2.92 -46.31 1.77
N LEU A 406 1.62 -46.03 1.91
CA LEU A 406 0.55 -46.89 1.42
C LEU A 406 -0.06 -46.38 0.11
N VAL A 407 -0.21 -45.07 -0.04
CA VAL A 407 -0.84 -44.48 -1.19
C VAL A 407 -0.08 -43.24 -1.67
N SER A 408 -0.04 -43.00 -2.96
CA SER A 408 0.63 -41.82 -3.53
C SER A 408 -0.11 -40.48 -3.26
N ASN A 409 -1.40 -40.53 -2.99
CA ASN A 409 -2.24 -39.38 -2.70
C ASN A 409 -3.18 -39.65 -1.52
N PRO A 410 -2.73 -39.54 -0.27
CA PRO A 410 -3.56 -39.77 0.92
C PRO A 410 -4.82 -38.89 0.98
N ASN A 411 -4.75 -37.71 0.39
CA ASN A 411 -5.84 -36.72 0.43
C ASN A 411 -7.07 -37.15 -0.38
N ALA A 412 -6.93 -38.08 -1.31
CA ALA A 412 -8.07 -38.68 -2.01
C ALA A 412 -8.98 -39.53 -1.10
N PHE A 413 -8.47 -39.96 0.07
CA PHE A 413 -9.15 -40.83 1.03
C PHE A 413 -9.61 -40.07 2.29
N LEU A 414 -9.67 -38.74 2.28
CA LEU A 414 -10.11 -37.92 3.43
C LEU A 414 -11.63 -37.75 3.49
N ASN A 415 -12.33 -37.96 2.39
CA ASN A 415 -13.79 -37.73 2.31
C ASN A 415 -14.55 -38.74 3.20
N LYS A 416 -15.59 -38.27 3.90
CA LYS A 416 -16.41 -39.05 4.82
C LYS A 416 -17.03 -40.33 4.19
N VAL A 417 -17.28 -40.32 2.88
CA VAL A 417 -17.83 -41.48 2.15
C VAL A 417 -16.87 -42.66 2.14
N VAL A 418 -15.57 -42.41 2.23
CA VAL A 418 -14.53 -43.44 2.19
C VAL A 418 -14.24 -44.05 3.55
N TRP A 419 -14.57 -43.35 4.66
CA TRP A 419 -14.17 -43.77 6.01
C TRP A 419 -14.67 -45.14 6.43
N ASP A 420 -15.84 -45.56 5.94
CA ASP A 420 -16.46 -46.84 6.23
C ASP A 420 -16.26 -47.88 5.12
N SER A 421 -15.50 -47.53 4.08
CA SER A 421 -15.24 -48.43 2.96
C SER A 421 -14.25 -49.52 3.38
N GLU A 422 -14.58 -50.78 3.03
CA GLU A 422 -13.63 -51.90 3.18
C GLU A 422 -12.40 -51.75 2.26
N ASP A 423 -12.56 -50.97 1.20
CA ASP A 423 -11.50 -50.67 0.20
C ASP A 423 -10.63 -49.45 0.60
N ASP A 424 -10.81 -48.88 1.82
CA ASP A 424 -9.96 -47.77 2.28
C ASP A 424 -8.55 -48.26 2.64
N PRO A 425 -7.53 -47.93 1.84
CA PRO A 425 -6.17 -48.40 2.09
C PRO A 425 -5.52 -47.76 3.34
N LEU A 426 -6.12 -46.72 3.90
CA LEU A 426 -5.62 -46.01 5.09
C LEU A 426 -6.39 -46.37 6.36
N LYS A 427 -7.33 -47.31 6.30
CA LYS A 427 -8.21 -47.68 7.41
C LYS A 427 -7.44 -48.08 8.67
N ASP A 428 -6.43 -48.95 8.53
CA ASP A 428 -5.68 -49.51 9.65
C ASP A 428 -4.74 -48.52 10.35
N ILE A 429 -4.33 -47.45 9.65
CA ILE A 429 -3.43 -46.44 10.20
C ILE A 429 -4.16 -45.15 10.62
N ARG A 430 -5.48 -45.05 10.35
CA ARG A 430 -6.27 -43.87 10.64
C ARG A 430 -6.62 -43.77 12.12
N VAL A 431 -6.21 -42.71 12.80
CA VAL A 431 -6.51 -42.40 14.20
C VAL A 431 -7.82 -41.64 14.33
N ASN A 432 -7.99 -40.62 13.54
CA ASN A 432 -9.25 -39.88 13.40
C ASN A 432 -9.38 -39.29 12.00
N ALA A 433 -10.59 -38.97 11.64
CA ALA A 433 -10.90 -38.16 10.46
C ALA A 433 -11.97 -37.13 10.78
N SER A 434 -11.87 -35.95 10.16
CA SER A 434 -12.85 -34.91 10.35
C SER A 434 -13.30 -34.35 9.01
N ASN A 435 -14.61 -34.15 8.87
CA ASN A 435 -15.23 -33.43 7.79
C ASN A 435 -15.96 -32.23 8.41
N SER A 436 -15.70 -31.02 7.91
CA SER A 436 -16.34 -29.79 8.39
C SER A 436 -16.80 -28.96 7.20
N GLU A 437 -18.04 -28.54 7.25
CA GLU A 437 -18.66 -27.68 6.25
C GLU A 437 -19.28 -26.47 6.93
N SER A 438 -19.08 -25.26 6.39
CA SER A 438 -19.65 -24.05 6.98
C SER A 438 -20.04 -23.02 5.92
N MET A 439 -21.10 -22.30 6.22
CA MET A 439 -21.57 -21.14 5.46
C MET A 439 -21.82 -20.00 6.43
N SER A 440 -21.47 -18.79 6.02
CA SER A 440 -21.70 -17.60 6.83
C SER A 440 -22.13 -16.43 5.95
N GLU A 441 -23.06 -15.65 6.42
CA GLU A 441 -23.42 -14.34 5.87
C GLU A 441 -23.21 -13.29 6.97
N SER A 442 -22.60 -12.17 6.64
CA SER A 442 -22.45 -11.03 7.54
C SER A 442 -22.76 -9.74 6.78
N LYS A 443 -23.56 -8.90 7.39
CA LYS A 443 -23.88 -7.54 6.92
C LYS A 443 -23.47 -6.54 7.98
N SER A 444 -22.73 -5.52 7.60
CA SER A 444 -22.31 -4.46 8.51
C SER A 444 -22.65 -3.10 7.95
N LEU A 445 -23.20 -2.24 8.78
CA LEU A 445 -23.50 -0.85 8.49
C LEU A 445 -22.80 0.02 9.54
N SER A 446 -22.07 1.03 9.09
CA SER A 446 -21.47 2.03 10.00
C SER A 446 -21.72 3.43 9.45
N ALA A 447 -22.19 4.32 10.31
CA ALA A 447 -22.37 5.72 10.01
C ALA A 447 -21.74 6.56 11.13
N ASN A 448 -20.79 7.41 10.77
CA ASN A 448 -20.10 8.27 11.71
C ASN A 448 -20.21 9.72 11.24
N ALA A 449 -20.28 10.64 12.18
CA ALA A 449 -20.25 12.07 11.88
C ALA A 449 -19.52 12.83 12.98
N SER A 450 -18.74 13.83 12.60
CA SER A 450 -18.19 14.79 13.54
C SER A 450 -18.51 16.22 13.08
N LEU A 451 -18.93 17.04 14.02
CA LEU A 451 -19.19 18.47 13.85
C LEU A 451 -18.31 19.23 14.81
N GLN A 452 -17.52 20.18 14.31
CA GLN A 452 -16.72 21.09 15.11
C GLN A 452 -17.11 22.52 14.77
N LEU A 453 -17.50 23.28 15.77
CA LEU A 453 -17.79 24.71 15.66
C LEU A 453 -16.78 25.45 16.53
N ASN A 454 -15.98 26.30 15.92
CA ASN A 454 -15.05 27.15 16.66
C ASN A 454 -15.41 28.62 16.45
N ARG A 455 -15.45 29.37 17.51
CA ARG A 455 -15.63 30.82 17.49
C ARG A 455 -14.55 31.52 18.28
N ARG A 456 -13.77 32.36 17.61
CA ARG A 456 -12.83 33.27 18.25
C ARG A 456 -13.60 34.48 18.77
N LEU A 457 -13.41 34.82 20.04
CA LEU A 457 -14.15 35.86 20.75
C LEU A 457 -13.38 37.19 20.82
N ASN A 458 -12.04 37.15 20.69
CA ASN A 458 -11.21 38.35 20.64
C ASN A 458 -9.92 38.11 19.85
N SER A 459 -9.13 39.15 19.65
CA SER A 459 -7.84 39.12 18.97
C SER A 459 -6.71 38.48 19.77
N LEU A 460 -6.88 38.32 21.07
CA LEU A 460 -5.88 37.73 22.00
C LEU A 460 -5.90 36.19 22.02
N GLY A 461 -6.88 35.58 21.31
CA GLY A 461 -6.99 34.12 21.21
C GLY A 461 -8.04 33.47 22.11
N ARG A 462 -8.90 34.29 22.82
CA ARG A 462 -10.07 33.77 23.53
C ARG A 462 -10.98 33.06 22.50
N ASN A 463 -11.34 31.81 22.77
CA ASN A 463 -12.20 31.06 21.87
C ASN A 463 -13.08 30.08 22.63
N ILE A 464 -14.18 29.71 21.96
CA ILE A 464 -15.07 28.64 22.38
C ILE A 464 -15.19 27.64 21.23
N THR A 465 -15.08 26.36 21.57
CA THR A 465 -15.21 25.26 20.60
C THR A 465 -16.25 24.27 21.09
N PHE A 466 -17.21 23.98 20.24
CA PHE A 466 -18.12 22.85 20.39
C PHE A 466 -17.68 21.74 19.44
N ARG A 467 -17.56 20.50 19.95
CA ARG A 467 -17.31 19.30 19.16
C ARG A 467 -18.41 18.28 19.45
N GLY A 468 -19.17 17.90 18.46
CA GLY A 468 -20.13 16.80 18.49
C GLY A 468 -19.64 15.63 17.66
N THR A 469 -19.73 14.41 18.20
CA THR A 469 -19.49 13.20 17.42
C THR A 469 -20.68 12.25 17.57
N PHE A 470 -20.99 11.57 16.49
CA PHE A 470 -21.99 10.51 16.44
C PHE A 470 -21.39 9.32 15.73
N SER A 471 -21.60 8.13 16.29
CA SER A 471 -21.21 6.86 15.66
C SER A 471 -22.36 5.87 15.82
N TYR A 472 -22.71 5.22 14.73
CA TYR A 472 -23.69 4.14 14.67
C TYR A 472 -23.05 2.94 13.98
N GLY A 473 -23.24 1.76 14.56
CA GLY A 473 -22.81 0.49 13.99
C GLY A 473 -23.92 -0.53 14.16
N ASP A 474 -24.24 -1.23 13.09
CA ASP A 474 -25.18 -2.34 13.02
C ASP A 474 -24.51 -3.48 12.26
N ASN A 475 -24.39 -4.63 12.90
CA ASN A 475 -23.83 -5.80 12.26
C ASN A 475 -24.76 -6.98 12.52
N ASP A 476 -25.17 -7.61 11.45
CA ASP A 476 -25.97 -8.82 11.44
C ASP A 476 -25.16 -9.94 10.82
N SER A 477 -25.00 -11.03 11.54
CA SER A 477 -24.29 -12.20 11.04
C SER A 477 -25.01 -13.48 11.40
N GLU A 478 -25.01 -14.39 10.44
CA GLU A 478 -25.53 -15.74 10.60
C GLU A 478 -24.55 -16.75 10.03
N SER A 479 -24.51 -17.93 10.62
CA SER A 479 -23.66 -19.02 10.15
C SER A 479 -24.29 -20.37 10.41
N PHE A 480 -24.12 -21.25 9.44
CA PHE A 480 -24.40 -22.68 9.53
C PHE A 480 -23.09 -23.46 9.56
N SER A 481 -23.01 -24.47 10.37
CA SER A 481 -21.87 -25.37 10.41
C SER A 481 -22.31 -26.81 10.69
N GLU A 482 -21.67 -27.74 9.96
CA GLU A 482 -21.71 -29.16 10.22
C GLU A 482 -20.27 -29.64 10.35
N ALA A 483 -19.93 -30.32 11.43
CA ALA A 483 -18.59 -30.90 11.66
C ALA A 483 -18.72 -32.26 12.30
N LEU A 484 -18.23 -33.27 11.60
CA LEU A 484 -18.16 -34.63 12.09
C LEU A 484 -16.70 -35.03 12.25
N THR A 485 -16.31 -35.43 13.46
CA THR A 485 -15.01 -36.06 13.73
C THR A 485 -15.23 -37.48 14.20
N ARG A 486 -14.72 -38.45 13.45
CA ARG A 486 -14.77 -39.86 13.77
C ARG A 486 -13.42 -40.31 14.34
N TYR A 487 -13.49 -41.14 15.36
CA TYR A 487 -12.32 -41.77 15.98
C TYR A 487 -12.29 -43.26 15.62
N PHE A 488 -11.14 -43.73 15.17
CA PHE A 488 -10.94 -45.12 14.73
C PHE A 488 -10.25 -45.93 15.83
N ASP A 489 -10.04 -47.22 15.61
CA ASP A 489 -9.63 -48.22 16.61
C ASP A 489 -8.40 -47.88 17.46
N ALA A 490 -7.54 -47.02 17.01
CA ALA A 490 -6.40 -46.53 17.80
C ALA A 490 -6.81 -45.74 19.06
N VAL A 491 -8.10 -45.34 19.19
CA VAL A 491 -8.67 -44.61 20.34
C VAL A 491 -10.00 -45.25 20.73
N ALA A 492 -9.97 -46.57 20.97
CA ALA A 492 -11.16 -47.37 21.26
C ALA A 492 -12.02 -46.75 22.37
N GLY A 493 -13.30 -46.56 22.10
CA GLY A 493 -14.32 -46.11 23.06
C GLY A 493 -14.55 -44.62 23.12
N LYS A 494 -13.89 -43.80 22.28
CA LYS A 494 -14.24 -42.39 22.13
C LYS A 494 -15.38 -42.27 21.12
N PRO A 495 -16.54 -41.68 21.49
CA PRO A 495 -17.66 -41.46 20.56
C PRO A 495 -17.29 -40.47 19.47
N ASP A 496 -17.94 -40.60 18.33
CA ASP A 496 -17.87 -39.59 17.27
C ASP A 496 -18.32 -38.23 17.81
N ASP A 497 -17.69 -37.17 17.35
CA ASP A 497 -18.04 -35.78 17.69
C ASP A 497 -18.80 -35.20 16.48
N ASP A 498 -20.13 -35.14 16.60
CA ASP A 498 -21.02 -34.56 15.59
C ASP A 498 -21.55 -33.23 16.12
N ASN A 499 -21.25 -32.17 15.38
CA ASN A 499 -21.67 -30.82 15.70
C ASN A 499 -22.39 -30.18 14.49
N ARG A 500 -23.66 -29.87 14.63
CA ARG A 500 -24.47 -29.22 13.61
C ARG A 500 -25.11 -27.99 14.23
N ARG A 501 -24.77 -26.80 13.77
CA ARG A 501 -25.14 -25.57 14.46
C ARG A 501 -25.60 -24.49 13.50
N TYR A 502 -26.60 -23.75 13.94
CA TYR A 502 -26.98 -22.46 13.41
C TYR A 502 -26.69 -21.38 14.45
N THR A 503 -25.99 -20.33 14.06
CA THR A 503 -25.63 -19.24 14.97
C THR A 503 -26.01 -17.91 14.34
N THR A 504 -26.72 -17.06 15.09
CA THR A 504 -26.95 -15.67 14.77
C THR A 504 -26.22 -14.77 15.77
N SER A 505 -25.69 -13.66 15.31
CA SER A 505 -24.95 -12.72 16.17
C SER A 505 -25.18 -11.26 15.78
N PRO A 506 -26.42 -10.75 15.90
CA PRO A 506 -26.69 -9.33 15.69
C PRO A 506 -26.03 -8.49 16.76
N THR A 507 -25.40 -7.38 16.34
CA THR A 507 -24.82 -6.38 17.25
C THR A 507 -25.22 -4.99 16.84
N LYS A 508 -25.59 -4.15 17.80
CA LYS A 508 -25.98 -2.77 17.58
C LYS A 508 -25.27 -1.84 18.54
N ASN A 509 -24.60 -0.86 17.99
CA ASN A 509 -23.83 0.08 18.80
C ASN A 509 -24.15 1.51 18.35
N TYR A 510 -24.26 2.43 19.30
CA TYR A 510 -24.21 3.85 19.01
C TYR A 510 -23.55 4.64 20.14
N ASP A 511 -22.82 5.64 19.73
CA ASP A 511 -22.05 6.54 20.62
C ASP A 511 -22.31 7.97 20.17
N TYR A 512 -22.62 8.84 21.10
CA TYR A 512 -22.60 10.26 20.82
C TYR A 512 -21.88 11.01 21.94
N THR A 513 -21.06 11.95 21.48
CA THR A 513 -20.26 12.78 22.36
C THR A 513 -20.56 14.24 22.08
N ALA A 514 -20.68 15.03 23.15
CA ALA A 514 -20.74 16.47 23.07
C ALA A 514 -19.66 17.05 23.95
N GLU A 515 -18.78 17.86 23.38
CA GLU A 515 -17.66 18.48 24.08
C GLU A 515 -17.71 19.99 23.88
N LEU A 516 -17.59 20.73 24.96
CA LEU A 516 -17.49 22.17 24.96
C LEU A 516 -16.14 22.56 25.59
N THR A 517 -15.33 23.29 24.84
CA THR A 517 -14.02 23.78 25.30
C THR A 517 -14.00 25.30 25.24
N TYR A 518 -13.61 25.93 26.34
CA TYR A 518 -13.38 27.37 26.46
C TYR A 518 -11.92 27.64 26.78
N ASN A 519 -11.29 28.51 25.99
CA ASN A 519 -9.90 28.91 26.19
C ASN A 519 -9.83 30.40 26.49
N GLU A 520 -9.28 30.75 27.66
CA GLU A 520 -9.05 32.12 28.15
C GLU A 520 -7.55 32.44 28.05
N PRO A 521 -7.11 33.40 27.25
CA PRO A 521 -5.73 33.88 27.26
C PRO A 521 -5.48 34.71 28.53
N ILE A 522 -4.58 34.24 29.37
CA ILE A 522 -4.20 34.93 30.63
C ILE A 522 -2.86 35.66 30.51
N ALA A 523 -2.02 35.29 29.56
CA ALA A 523 -0.77 35.96 29.21
C ALA A 523 -0.40 35.62 27.75
N LYS A 524 0.69 36.24 27.23
CA LYS A 524 1.19 35.96 25.88
C LYS A 524 1.44 34.45 25.73
N ALA A 525 0.72 33.82 24.78
CA ALA A 525 0.79 32.40 24.50
C ALA A 525 0.63 31.48 25.72
N THR A 526 -0.25 31.88 26.65
CA THR A 526 -0.61 31.14 27.85
C THR A 526 -2.12 31.17 28.02
N PHE A 527 -2.74 29.99 28.06
CA PHE A 527 -4.19 29.83 28.07
C PHE A 527 -4.65 29.00 29.25
N LEU A 528 -5.70 29.46 29.91
CA LEU A 528 -6.49 28.66 30.81
C LEU A 528 -7.60 27.98 30.01
N GLN A 529 -7.68 26.66 30.04
CA GLN A 529 -8.63 25.86 29.33
C GLN A 529 -9.63 25.22 30.28
N PHE A 530 -10.90 25.31 29.92
CA PHE A 530 -11.98 24.57 30.57
C PHE A 530 -12.64 23.70 29.51
N ARG A 531 -12.76 22.40 29.78
CA ARG A 531 -13.39 21.43 28.92
C ARG A 531 -14.42 20.62 29.69
N TYR A 532 -15.60 20.53 29.11
CA TYR A 532 -16.62 19.58 29.54
C TYR A 532 -16.95 18.68 28.39
N LYS A 533 -16.94 17.36 28.63
CA LYS A 533 -17.29 16.33 27.67
C LYS A 533 -18.35 15.43 28.27
N PHE A 534 -19.44 15.28 27.55
CA PHE A 534 -20.48 14.27 27.80
C PHE A 534 -20.37 13.19 26.72
N GLN A 535 -20.46 11.93 27.10
CA GLN A 535 -20.50 10.81 26.20
C GLN A 535 -21.55 9.81 26.66
N TYR A 536 -22.36 9.37 25.72
CA TYR A 536 -23.27 8.24 25.90
C TYR A 536 -22.89 7.15 24.90
N LYS A 537 -22.77 5.92 25.39
CA LYS A 537 -22.53 4.73 24.60
C LYS A 537 -23.63 3.70 24.86
N TYR A 538 -24.12 3.12 23.79
CA TYR A 538 -25.01 1.98 23.80
C TYR A 538 -24.35 0.85 23.00
N SER A 539 -24.40 -0.35 23.56
CA SER A 539 -23.96 -1.57 22.88
C SER A 539 -24.92 -2.69 23.23
N GLU A 540 -25.41 -3.38 22.23
CA GLU A 540 -26.25 -4.57 22.34
C GLU A 540 -25.67 -5.65 21.45
N SER A 541 -25.57 -6.87 21.98
CA SER A 541 -25.13 -8.05 21.26
C SER A 541 -26.01 -9.21 21.70
N ASP A 542 -26.59 -9.91 20.73
CA ASP A 542 -27.43 -11.09 20.94
C ASP A 542 -26.90 -12.25 20.10
N ARG A 543 -25.95 -12.98 20.67
CA ARG A 543 -25.50 -14.21 20.06
C ARG A 543 -26.41 -15.36 20.49
N SER A 544 -27.05 -16.00 19.54
CA SER A 544 -27.87 -17.20 19.75
C SER A 544 -27.34 -18.32 18.88
N THR A 545 -26.98 -19.42 19.53
CA THR A 545 -26.52 -20.66 18.89
C THR A 545 -27.56 -21.74 19.12
N TYR A 546 -27.92 -22.43 18.07
CA TYR A 546 -28.90 -23.51 18.07
C TYR A 546 -28.24 -24.79 17.58
N ASP A 547 -28.45 -25.87 18.34
CA ASP A 547 -28.02 -27.19 17.95
C ASP A 547 -29.02 -27.77 16.93
N LEU A 548 -28.52 -28.21 15.77
CA LEU A 548 -29.32 -28.78 14.70
C LEU A 548 -29.28 -30.32 14.71
N ILE A 549 -28.83 -30.93 15.82
CA ILE A 549 -28.99 -32.35 16.09
C ILE A 549 -30.35 -32.55 16.79
N PRO A 550 -31.23 -33.44 16.28
CA PRO A 550 -32.55 -33.64 16.88
C PRO A 550 -32.43 -34.19 18.31
N ASP A 551 -33.22 -33.59 19.20
CA ASP A 551 -33.34 -34.05 20.58
C ASP A 551 -34.57 -34.96 20.70
N ALA A 552 -34.34 -36.26 20.86
CA ALA A 552 -35.38 -37.27 20.97
C ALA A 552 -36.28 -37.05 22.21
N ASP A 553 -35.72 -36.50 23.30
CA ASP A 553 -36.49 -36.22 24.52
C ASP A 553 -37.48 -35.05 24.32
N LYS A 554 -37.24 -34.20 23.34
CA LYS A 554 -38.12 -33.12 22.88
C LYS A 554 -39.08 -33.58 21.76
N GLY A 555 -39.05 -34.84 21.38
CA GLY A 555 -39.88 -35.41 20.33
C GLY A 555 -39.54 -34.95 18.92
N GLN A 556 -38.31 -34.54 18.72
CA GLN A 556 -37.78 -34.09 17.42
C GLN A 556 -37.41 -35.32 16.58
N VAL A 557 -37.79 -35.28 15.29
CA VAL A 557 -37.60 -36.41 14.35
C VAL A 557 -36.92 -36.00 13.05
N TRP A 558 -36.49 -34.71 12.96
CA TRP A 558 -35.81 -34.18 11.77
C TRP A 558 -34.32 -34.58 11.84
N ASP A 559 -33.70 -34.71 10.68
CA ASP A 559 -32.26 -34.95 10.52
C ASP A 559 -31.77 -33.89 9.53
N TRP A 560 -31.23 -32.80 10.10
CA TRP A 560 -30.74 -31.68 9.33
C TRP A 560 -29.33 -31.96 8.81
N HIS A 561 -29.11 -31.69 7.54
CA HIS A 561 -27.81 -31.70 6.92
C HIS A 561 -27.50 -30.35 6.29
N PHE A 562 -26.23 -30.11 6.08
CA PHE A 562 -25.76 -28.86 5.50
C PHE A 562 -26.40 -28.60 4.13
N GLY A 563 -27.02 -27.42 4.00
CA GLY A 563 -27.76 -27.00 2.81
C GLY A 563 -29.28 -27.17 2.90
N ASP A 564 -29.79 -27.84 3.94
CA ASP A 564 -31.22 -27.95 4.21
C ASP A 564 -31.78 -26.64 4.78
N GLU A 565 -33.11 -26.45 4.65
CA GLU A 565 -33.83 -25.40 5.37
C GLU A 565 -33.79 -25.67 6.88
N LEU A 566 -33.89 -24.62 7.69
CA LEU A 566 -33.98 -24.76 9.14
C LEU A 566 -35.21 -25.58 9.53
N PRO A 567 -35.05 -26.64 10.34
CA PRO A 567 -36.16 -27.50 10.71
C PRO A 567 -37.14 -26.78 11.66
N LEU A 568 -38.42 -27.09 11.57
CA LEU A 568 -39.40 -26.52 12.47
C LEU A 568 -39.09 -26.86 13.93
N GLY A 569 -39.09 -25.86 14.80
CA GLY A 569 -38.84 -26.01 16.23
C GLY A 569 -37.35 -26.08 16.62
N TYR A 570 -36.42 -25.76 15.72
CA TYR A 570 -34.98 -25.67 16.02
C TYR A 570 -34.68 -24.70 17.17
N GLU A 571 -35.52 -23.68 17.36
CA GLU A 571 -35.37 -22.67 18.41
C GLU A 571 -35.40 -23.27 19.83
N ASN A 572 -36.01 -24.45 19.98
CA ASN A 572 -36.07 -25.20 21.24
C ASN A 572 -34.71 -25.82 21.60
N ASN A 573 -33.76 -25.91 20.65
CA ASN A 573 -32.42 -26.44 20.85
C ASN A 573 -31.37 -25.34 21.01
N ARG A 574 -31.78 -24.21 21.58
CA ARG A 574 -30.83 -23.12 21.89
C ARG A 574 -29.79 -23.62 22.89
N ASP A 575 -28.51 -23.55 22.50
CA ASP A 575 -27.37 -23.84 23.35
C ASP A 575 -27.14 -22.66 24.30
N GLN A 576 -27.31 -22.88 25.61
CA GLN A 576 -27.20 -21.83 26.63
C GLN A 576 -25.74 -21.42 26.86
N ASP A 577 -24.79 -22.34 26.74
CA ASP A 577 -23.38 -22.08 26.98
C ASP A 577 -22.74 -21.27 25.84
N LEU A 578 -23.19 -21.50 24.62
CA LEU A 578 -22.74 -20.82 23.42
C LEU A 578 -23.54 -19.57 23.08
N SER A 579 -24.68 -19.35 23.74
CA SER A 579 -25.55 -18.20 23.53
C SER A 579 -25.31 -17.14 24.60
N LYS A 580 -25.23 -15.88 24.15
CA LYS A 580 -24.99 -14.76 25.08
C LYS A 580 -25.71 -13.52 24.62
N TYR A 581 -26.51 -12.98 25.51
CA TYR A 581 -27.10 -11.65 25.35
C TYR A 581 -26.38 -10.66 26.25
N ALA A 582 -25.97 -9.51 25.70
CA ALA A 582 -25.34 -8.46 26.48
C ALA A 582 -25.85 -7.10 26.02
N LYS A 583 -26.21 -6.24 26.96
CA LYS A 583 -26.67 -4.88 26.71
C LYS A 583 -26.01 -3.92 27.68
N TYR A 584 -25.40 -2.89 27.14
CA TYR A 584 -24.68 -1.89 27.92
C TYR A 584 -25.19 -0.50 27.62
N ASN A 585 -25.43 0.28 28.66
CA ASN A 585 -25.63 1.72 28.61
C ASN A 585 -24.52 2.37 29.44
N TYR A 586 -23.84 3.32 28.86
CA TYR A 586 -22.69 3.94 29.49
C TYR A 586 -22.75 5.45 29.35
N TYR A 587 -22.68 6.14 30.47
CA TYR A 587 -22.67 7.59 30.56
C TYR A 587 -21.33 8.04 31.14
N ASN A 588 -20.67 8.95 30.46
CA ASN A 588 -19.41 9.50 30.91
C ASN A 588 -19.47 11.03 30.93
N HIS A 589 -19.03 11.60 32.02
CA HIS A 589 -18.83 13.04 32.18
C HIS A 589 -17.36 13.28 32.51
N ASP A 590 -16.70 14.09 31.69
CA ASP A 590 -15.31 14.47 31.84
C ASP A 590 -15.23 15.99 31.97
N ILE A 591 -14.71 16.46 33.10
CA ILE A 591 -14.46 17.88 33.37
C ILE A 591 -12.95 18.05 33.49
N ASN A 592 -12.39 18.92 32.68
CA ASN A 592 -10.97 19.23 32.70
C ASN A 592 -10.76 20.73 32.82
N ALA A 593 -9.88 21.13 33.72
CA ALA A 593 -9.37 22.49 33.84
C ALA A 593 -7.85 22.44 33.75
N GLY A 594 -7.26 23.12 32.78
CA GLY A 594 -5.83 23.04 32.50
C GLY A 594 -5.22 24.38 32.13
N LEU A 595 -3.92 24.48 32.34
CA LEU A 595 -3.08 25.59 31.92
C LEU A 595 -2.19 25.15 30.77
N ASN A 596 -2.32 25.77 29.61
CA ASN A 596 -1.52 25.56 28.44
C ASN A 596 -0.52 26.69 28.21
N LEU A 597 0.76 26.37 28.28
CA LEU A 597 1.87 27.29 28.03
C LEU A 597 2.55 26.91 26.72
N ILE A 598 2.47 27.78 25.71
CA ILE A 598 3.02 27.56 24.38
C ILE A 598 4.20 28.50 24.18
N ARG A 599 5.40 27.96 23.85
CA ARG A 599 6.61 28.70 23.52
C ARG A 599 7.23 28.10 22.26
N GLU A 600 8.08 28.83 21.57
CA GLU A 600 8.74 28.36 20.34
C GLU A 600 9.47 27.02 20.49
N LYS A 601 10.12 26.82 21.64
CA LYS A 601 10.96 25.63 21.88
C LYS A 601 10.36 24.59 22.83
N TYR A 602 9.28 24.92 23.55
CA TYR A 602 8.66 23.99 24.49
C TYR A 602 7.19 24.32 24.72
N ARG A 603 6.44 23.30 25.04
CA ARG A 603 5.03 23.39 25.44
C ARG A 603 4.87 22.71 26.79
N PHE A 604 4.01 23.27 27.61
CA PHE A 604 3.73 22.75 28.92
C PHE A 604 2.23 22.76 29.15
N ASN A 605 1.67 21.61 29.50
CA ASN A 605 0.26 21.45 29.83
C ASN A 605 0.14 20.85 31.21
N VAL A 606 -0.55 21.52 32.12
CA VAL A 606 -0.89 21.00 33.43
C VAL A 606 -2.39 21.14 33.62
N GLY A 607 -3.04 20.04 33.97
CA GLY A 607 -4.49 20.04 34.15
C GLY A 607 -4.93 19.11 35.28
N ALA A 608 -6.06 19.46 35.90
CA ALA A 608 -6.81 18.58 36.77
C ALA A 608 -7.99 18.00 35.99
N VAL A 609 -8.21 16.71 36.12
CA VAL A 609 -9.27 15.97 35.44
C VAL A 609 -10.14 15.29 36.48
N SER A 610 -11.45 15.46 36.36
CA SER A 610 -12.43 14.68 37.12
C SER A 610 -13.24 13.81 36.16
N TYR A 611 -13.27 12.53 36.42
CA TYR A 611 -14.08 11.55 35.67
C TYR A 611 -15.22 11.03 36.53
N THR A 612 -16.41 11.01 35.99
CA THR A 612 -17.55 10.33 36.59
C THR A 612 -18.10 9.31 35.62
N HIS A 613 -18.05 8.04 36.00
CA HIS A 613 -18.61 6.93 35.26
C HIS A 613 -19.90 6.47 35.90
N LEU A 614 -21.00 6.56 35.20
CA LEU A 614 -22.24 5.91 35.57
C LEU A 614 -22.48 4.73 34.63
N ARG A 615 -22.31 3.52 35.13
CA ARG A 615 -22.64 2.28 34.45
C ARG A 615 -24.09 1.94 34.78
N ALA A 616 -24.99 2.05 33.82
CA ALA A 616 -26.39 1.66 34.02
C ALA A 616 -26.59 0.26 33.42
N HIS A 617 -26.95 -0.67 34.28
CA HIS A 617 -27.48 -2.02 34.08
C HIS A 617 -26.92 -2.86 32.90
N GLU A 618 -26.20 -3.87 33.33
CA GLU A 618 -25.91 -5.10 32.59
C GLU A 618 -27.11 -6.06 32.79
N THR A 619 -27.86 -6.34 31.73
CA THR A 619 -28.81 -7.45 31.73
C THR A 619 -28.15 -8.61 31.01
N LEU A 620 -27.58 -9.52 31.78
CA LEU A 620 -27.24 -10.86 31.32
C LEU A 620 -28.55 -11.68 31.36
N ARG A 621 -29.08 -12.10 30.21
CA ARG A 621 -30.03 -13.22 30.15
C ARG A 621 -29.19 -14.48 29.96
N HIS A 622 -29.21 -15.32 30.95
CA HIS A 622 -28.78 -16.71 30.89
C HIS A 622 -29.83 -17.53 30.16
#